data_5eb267165f83dfe5d4b6e780315e2912
#
_entry.id   5eb267165f83dfe5d4b6e780315e2912
#
_cell.length_a   1.000
_cell.length_b   1.000
_cell.length_c   1.000
_cell.angle_alpha   90.00
_cell.angle_beta   90.00
_cell.angle_gamma   90.00
#
_symmetry.space_group_name_H-M   'P 1'
#
loop_
_entity.id
_entity.type
_entity.pdbx_description
1 polymer ?
#
loop_
_entity_poly.entity_id
_entity_poly.type
_entity_poly.pdbx_seq_one_letter_code
_entity_poly.pdbx_strand_id
1 'polypeptide(L)'
;MSLVGIRTFLGALFLLIFVLRKRELTKELLYSGIFLGPLLAIHWSTMFKSIELNTVAVGIGLVFSYPIFILIIELLRGKSIKPIQILIILVGFFGLYLLLDFTTISSIAGVVYGLTSALSLAILIIYGSSKS
;
A
#
# COMPACT_ATOMS: atom_id res chain seq x y z
N MET A 1 15.11 -9.91 2.15
CA MET A 1 15.35 -8.54 1.63
C MET A 1 15.95 -8.52 0.23
N SER A 2 16.99 -9.31 -0.07
CA SER A 2 17.67 -9.32 -1.39
C SER A 2 16.77 -9.73 -2.56
N LEU A 3 15.88 -10.71 -2.40
CA LEU A 3 14.99 -11.21 -3.46
C LEU A 3 13.98 -10.14 -3.92
N VAL A 4 13.43 -9.38 -2.99
CA VAL A 4 12.49 -8.29 -3.31
C VAL A 4 13.21 -7.15 -4.02
N GLY A 5 14.42 -6.79 -3.56
CA GLY A 5 15.25 -5.78 -4.21
C GLY A 5 15.59 -6.15 -5.65
N ILE A 6 15.97 -7.40 -5.89
CA ILE A 6 16.27 -7.91 -7.25
C ILE A 6 15.04 -7.86 -8.16
N ARG A 7 13.89 -8.33 -7.67
CA ARG A 7 12.63 -8.31 -8.45
C ARG A 7 12.22 -6.89 -8.80
N THR A 8 12.30 -5.97 -7.82
CA THR A 8 11.94 -4.56 -8.02
C THR A 8 12.90 -3.89 -9.00
N PHE A 9 14.19 -4.16 -8.87
CA PHE A 9 15.21 -3.64 -9.78
C PHE A 9 15.02 -4.14 -11.22
N LEU A 10 14.80 -5.45 -11.40
CA LEU A 10 14.55 -6.03 -12.72
C LEU A 10 13.25 -5.49 -13.34
N GLY A 11 12.18 -5.37 -12.54
CA GLY A 11 10.92 -4.77 -12.98
C GLY A 11 11.10 -3.30 -13.40
N ALA A 12 11.82 -2.52 -12.60
CA ALA A 12 12.12 -1.13 -12.90
C ALA A 12 12.98 -0.99 -14.17
N LEU A 13 13.97 -1.85 -14.34
CA LEU A 13 14.84 -1.86 -15.53
C LEU A 13 14.03 -2.20 -16.80
N PHE A 14 13.14 -3.21 -16.70
CA PHE A 14 12.27 -3.61 -17.82
C PHE A 14 11.32 -2.47 -18.22
N LEU A 15 10.67 -1.84 -17.22
CA LEU A 15 9.79 -0.70 -17.46
C LEU A 15 10.54 0.50 -18.04
N LEU A 16 11.76 0.75 -17.54
CA LEU A 16 12.60 1.85 -18.04
C LEU A 16 12.94 1.64 -19.53
N ILE A 17 13.35 0.43 -19.92
CA ILE A 17 13.64 0.09 -21.33
C ILE A 17 12.39 0.30 -22.18
N PHE A 18 11.21 -0.12 -21.70
CA PHE A 18 9.95 0.01 -22.43
C PHE A 18 9.54 1.48 -22.60
N VAL A 19 9.65 2.29 -21.56
CA VAL A 19 9.34 3.73 -21.58
C VAL A 19 10.30 4.51 -22.47
N LEU A 20 11.60 4.20 -22.39
CA LEU A 20 12.61 4.81 -23.27
C LEU A 20 12.37 4.48 -24.74
N ARG A 21 11.95 3.26 -25.04
CA ARG A 21 11.66 2.81 -26.41
C ARG A 21 10.42 3.49 -27.00
N LYS A 22 9.42 3.79 -26.16
CA LYS A 22 8.19 4.48 -26.58
C LYS A 22 8.30 6.01 -26.60
N ARG A 23 9.40 6.59 -26.13
CA ARG A 23 9.61 8.05 -25.97
C ARG A 23 8.50 8.76 -25.18
N GLU A 24 7.85 8.05 -24.26
CA GLU A 24 6.76 8.57 -23.41
C GLU A 24 7.26 9.17 -22.09
N LEU A 25 8.55 9.48 -21.98
CA LEU A 25 9.13 10.15 -20.81
C LEU A 25 8.67 11.62 -20.78
N THR A 26 7.54 11.85 -20.14
CA THR A 26 7.12 13.21 -19.77
C THR A 26 7.73 13.62 -18.44
N LYS A 27 7.96 14.92 -18.24
CA LYS A 27 8.44 15.45 -16.93
C LYS A 27 7.50 15.03 -15.80
N GLU A 28 6.20 14.99 -16.06
CA GLU A 28 5.19 14.54 -15.08
C GLU A 28 5.36 13.09 -14.65
N LEU A 29 5.68 12.21 -15.59
CA LEU A 29 5.94 10.80 -15.30
C LEU A 29 7.19 10.63 -14.43
N LEU A 30 8.22 11.42 -14.69
CA LEU A 30 9.46 11.41 -13.92
C LEU A 30 9.22 11.89 -12.47
N TYR A 31 8.52 13.02 -12.29
CA TYR A 31 8.17 13.52 -10.96
C TYR A 31 7.27 12.55 -10.18
N SER A 32 6.29 11.94 -10.87
CA SER A 32 5.44 10.92 -10.24
C SER A 32 6.25 9.71 -9.80
N GLY A 33 7.20 9.25 -10.61
CA GLY A 33 8.08 8.13 -10.29
C GLY A 33 9.00 8.43 -9.10
N ILE A 34 9.54 9.64 -9.00
CA ILE A 34 10.39 10.08 -7.89
C ILE A 34 9.60 10.12 -6.57
N PHE A 35 8.33 10.45 -6.60
CA PHE A 35 7.48 10.46 -5.40
C PHE A 35 6.92 9.06 -5.06
N LEU A 36 6.37 8.35 -6.06
CA LEU A 36 5.73 7.06 -5.86
C LEU A 36 6.72 5.93 -5.58
N GLY A 37 7.92 6.00 -6.15
CA GLY A 37 8.96 4.99 -5.96
C GLY A 37 9.37 4.80 -4.51
N PRO A 38 9.83 5.86 -3.81
CA PRO A 38 10.17 5.79 -2.38
C PRO A 38 8.97 5.38 -1.51
N LEU A 39 7.77 5.87 -1.83
CA LEU A 39 6.56 5.53 -1.09
C LEU A 39 6.22 4.03 -1.25
N LEU A 40 6.38 3.49 -2.44
CA LEU A 40 6.24 2.06 -2.70
C LEU A 40 7.31 1.24 -1.96
N ALA A 41 8.54 1.72 -1.92
CA ALA A 41 9.63 1.08 -1.18
C ALA A 41 9.33 1.05 0.33
N ILE A 42 8.81 2.14 0.89
CA ILE A 42 8.35 2.21 2.29
C ILE A 42 7.23 1.19 2.53
N HIS A 43 6.23 1.17 1.65
CA HIS A 43 5.12 0.22 1.73
C HIS A 43 5.62 -1.24 1.80
N TRP A 44 6.44 -1.66 0.86
CA TRP A 44 6.97 -3.03 0.82
C TRP A 44 7.88 -3.35 2.01
N SER A 45 8.79 -2.44 2.36
CA SER A 45 9.72 -2.65 3.47
C SER A 45 9.00 -2.79 4.81
N THR A 46 8.00 -1.94 5.07
CA THR A 46 7.22 -1.99 6.31
C THR A 46 6.27 -3.18 6.34
N MET A 47 5.71 -3.59 5.19
CA MET A 47 4.91 -4.80 5.10
C MET A 47 5.72 -6.05 5.44
N PHE A 48 6.92 -6.21 4.84
CA PHE A 48 7.77 -7.36 5.15
C PHE A 48 8.25 -7.35 6.60
N LYS A 49 8.54 -6.17 7.16
CA LYS A 49 8.91 -6.07 8.56
C LYS A 49 7.75 -6.42 9.50
N SER A 50 6.54 -6.07 9.15
CA SER A 50 5.34 -6.49 9.87
C SER A 50 5.17 -8.03 9.85
N ILE A 51 5.36 -8.65 8.70
CA ILE A 51 5.31 -10.11 8.53
C ILE A 51 6.40 -10.80 9.35
N GLU A 52 7.62 -10.26 9.34
CA GLU A 52 8.77 -10.82 10.08
C GLU A 52 8.54 -10.79 11.59
N LEU A 53 7.95 -9.71 12.11
CA LEU A 53 7.71 -9.51 13.55
C LEU A 53 6.44 -10.20 14.06
N ASN A 54 5.53 -10.57 13.18
CA ASN A 54 4.28 -11.27 13.50
C ASN A 54 4.15 -12.52 12.64
N THR A 55 3.00 -12.67 11.99
CA THR A 55 2.75 -13.75 11.02
C THR A 55 2.39 -13.14 9.66
N VAL A 56 2.47 -13.94 8.62
CA VAL A 56 2.03 -13.55 7.26
C VAL A 56 0.57 -13.09 7.28
N ALA A 57 -0.29 -13.80 7.99
CA ALA A 57 -1.70 -13.47 8.14
C ALA A 57 -1.90 -12.09 8.78
N VAL A 58 -1.24 -11.84 9.91
CA VAL A 58 -1.33 -10.55 10.62
C VAL A 58 -0.74 -9.43 9.78
N GLY A 59 0.44 -9.62 9.19
CA GLY A 59 1.11 -8.59 8.40
C GLY A 59 0.28 -8.17 7.19
N ILE A 60 -0.20 -9.13 6.40
CA ILE A 60 -1.05 -8.87 5.24
C ILE A 60 -2.41 -8.31 5.67
N GLY A 61 -3.00 -8.85 6.73
CA GLY A 61 -4.28 -8.37 7.25
C GLY A 61 -4.24 -6.90 7.66
N LEU A 62 -3.15 -6.47 8.29
CA LEU A 62 -2.95 -5.07 8.64
C LEU A 62 -2.82 -4.18 7.40
N VAL A 63 -2.15 -4.65 6.35
CA VAL A 63 -2.08 -3.92 5.07
C VAL A 63 -3.46 -3.72 4.47
N PHE A 64 -4.34 -4.70 4.54
CA PHE A 64 -5.72 -4.57 4.08
C PHE A 64 -6.57 -3.53 4.84
N SER A 65 -6.04 -2.90 5.88
CA SER A 65 -6.66 -1.71 6.50
C SER A 65 -6.52 -0.42 5.67
N TYR A 66 -5.79 -0.44 4.55
CA TYR A 66 -5.60 0.73 3.68
C TYR A 66 -6.90 1.43 3.24
N PRO A 67 -8.05 0.75 3.03
CA PRO A 67 -9.27 1.45 2.64
C PRO A 67 -9.81 2.39 3.72
N ILE A 68 -9.56 2.09 5.00
CA ILE A 68 -9.89 3.01 6.11
C ILE A 68 -9.07 4.29 5.99
N PHE A 69 -7.77 4.17 5.71
CA PHE A 69 -6.90 5.33 5.54
C PHE A 69 -7.31 6.16 4.32
N ILE A 70 -7.70 5.52 3.21
CA ILE A 70 -8.25 6.24 2.04
C ILE A 70 -9.49 7.04 2.45
N LEU A 71 -10.41 6.40 3.17
CA LEU A 71 -11.66 7.03 3.61
C LEU A 71 -11.40 8.24 4.51
N ILE A 72 -10.47 8.11 5.47
CA ILE A 72 -10.07 9.21 6.37
C ILE A 72 -9.45 10.36 5.56
N ILE A 73 -8.52 10.06 4.65
CA ILE A 73 -7.87 11.09 3.83
C ILE A 73 -8.87 11.80 2.92
N GLU A 74 -9.81 11.07 2.32
CA GLU A 74 -10.84 11.67 1.48
C GLU A 74 -11.81 12.55 2.27
N LEU A 75 -12.18 12.15 3.49
CA LEU A 75 -12.93 12.99 4.42
C LEU A 75 -12.20 14.29 4.75
N LEU A 76 -10.92 14.20 5.09
CA LEU A 76 -10.09 15.38 5.39
C LEU A 76 -9.94 16.32 4.18
N ARG A 77 -10.06 15.78 2.97
CA ARG A 77 -10.07 16.56 1.71
C ARG A 77 -11.44 17.12 1.36
N GLY A 78 -12.43 16.97 2.24
CA GLY A 78 -13.78 17.50 2.04
C GLY A 78 -14.62 16.73 1.02
N LYS A 79 -14.22 15.51 0.64
CA LYS A 79 -15.05 14.66 -0.23
C LYS A 79 -16.16 14.00 0.57
N SER A 80 -17.36 13.99 0.00
CA SER A 80 -18.50 13.27 0.57
C SER A 80 -18.34 11.76 0.39
N ILE A 81 -18.48 11.01 1.47
CA ILE A 81 -18.42 9.55 1.47
C ILE A 81 -19.84 9.00 1.36
N LYS A 82 -20.04 8.09 0.43
CA LYS A 82 -21.32 7.41 0.27
C LYS A 82 -21.45 6.31 1.34
N PRO A 83 -22.64 6.13 1.97
CA PRO A 83 -22.88 5.08 2.97
C PRO A 83 -22.51 3.68 2.48
N ILE A 84 -22.69 3.42 1.19
CA ILE A 84 -22.33 2.14 0.57
C ILE A 84 -20.82 1.85 0.64
N GLN A 85 -19.97 2.86 0.57
CA GLN A 85 -18.52 2.69 0.68
C GLN A 85 -18.13 2.24 2.10
N ILE A 86 -18.78 2.81 3.11
CA ILE A 86 -18.60 2.41 4.51
C ILE A 86 -19.04 0.97 4.70
N LEU A 87 -20.22 0.60 4.16
CA LEU A 87 -20.73 -0.75 4.26
C LEU A 87 -19.78 -1.78 3.62
N ILE A 88 -19.26 -1.51 2.42
CA ILE A 88 -18.31 -2.40 1.73
C ILE A 88 -17.03 -2.59 2.57
N ILE A 89 -16.51 -1.51 3.18
CA ILE A 89 -15.33 -1.59 4.04
C ILE A 89 -15.62 -2.42 5.29
N LEU A 90 -16.77 -2.23 5.94
CA LEU A 90 -17.17 -3.01 7.12
C LEU A 90 -17.31 -4.50 6.80
N VAL A 91 -17.96 -4.83 5.67
CA VAL A 91 -18.09 -6.23 5.22
C VAL A 91 -16.72 -6.84 4.91
N GLY A 92 -15.83 -6.09 4.24
CA GLY A 92 -14.48 -6.53 3.96
C GLY A 92 -13.68 -6.80 5.24
N PHE A 93 -13.77 -5.90 6.23
CA PHE A 93 -13.14 -6.09 7.54
C PHE A 93 -13.71 -7.26 8.33
N PHE A 94 -15.02 -7.46 8.28
CA PHE A 94 -15.63 -8.61 8.91
C PHE A 94 -15.14 -9.92 8.27
N GLY A 95 -15.06 -9.98 6.94
CA GLY A 95 -14.49 -11.13 6.24
C GLY A 95 -13.01 -11.37 6.62
N LEU A 96 -12.24 -10.29 6.72
CA LEU A 96 -10.84 -10.36 7.15
C LEU A 96 -10.71 -10.84 8.60
N TYR A 97 -11.57 -10.36 9.50
CA TYR A 97 -11.62 -10.82 10.90
C TYR A 97 -11.90 -12.32 11.01
N LEU A 98 -12.79 -12.85 10.16
CA LEU A 98 -13.08 -14.29 10.14
C LEU A 98 -11.93 -15.15 9.60
N LEU A 99 -11.11 -14.57 8.70
CA LEU A 99 -10.00 -15.30 8.06
C LEU A 99 -8.72 -15.23 8.88
N LEU A 100 -8.53 -14.19 9.67
CA LEU A 100 -7.29 -13.92 10.40
C LEU A 100 -7.46 -14.27 11.86
N ASP A 101 -6.54 -15.09 12.35
CA ASP A 101 -6.41 -15.33 13.80
C ASP A 101 -5.56 -14.21 14.42
N PHE A 102 -6.23 -13.15 14.89
CA PHE A 102 -5.58 -12.03 15.57
C PHE A 102 -5.01 -12.38 16.96
N THR A 103 -5.26 -13.60 17.46
CA THR A 103 -4.65 -14.06 18.72
C THR A 103 -3.14 -14.29 18.58
N THR A 104 -2.63 -14.32 17.35
CA THR A 104 -1.22 -14.56 17.03
C THR A 104 -0.38 -13.30 16.88
N ILE A 105 -0.85 -12.14 17.38
CA ILE A 105 -0.05 -10.92 17.39
C ILE A 105 1.08 -11.07 18.41
N SER A 106 2.30 -11.16 17.90
CA SER A 106 3.51 -11.35 18.71
C SER A 106 4.22 -10.04 19.04
N SER A 107 4.05 -9.02 18.21
CA SER A 107 4.79 -7.76 18.30
C SER A 107 3.93 -6.55 17.97
N ILE A 108 3.84 -5.61 18.90
CA ILE A 108 3.20 -4.31 18.69
C ILE A 108 3.97 -3.49 17.63
N ALA A 109 5.30 -3.58 17.63
CA ALA A 109 6.12 -2.94 16.60
C ALA A 109 5.76 -3.45 15.19
N GLY A 110 5.51 -4.75 15.04
CA GLY A 110 5.02 -5.33 13.79
C GLY A 110 3.66 -4.79 13.37
N VAL A 111 2.75 -4.53 14.32
CA VAL A 111 1.46 -3.88 14.04
C VAL A 111 1.66 -2.46 13.52
N VAL A 112 2.53 -1.68 14.14
CA VAL A 112 2.86 -0.32 13.69
C VAL A 112 3.44 -0.33 12.28
N TYR A 113 4.33 -1.25 11.97
CA TYR A 113 4.86 -1.42 10.60
C TYR A 113 3.76 -1.79 9.59
N GLY A 114 2.85 -2.68 9.94
CA GLY A 114 1.72 -3.05 9.09
C GLY A 114 0.78 -1.88 8.79
N LEU A 115 0.44 -1.09 9.80
CA LEU A 115 -0.38 0.12 9.64
C LEU A 115 0.35 1.20 8.83
N THR A 116 1.65 1.37 9.02
CA THR A 116 2.47 2.29 8.20
C THR A 116 2.47 1.87 6.74
N SER A 117 2.57 0.57 6.49
CA SER A 117 2.44 0.01 5.13
C SER A 117 1.08 0.30 4.52
N ALA A 118 -0.01 0.11 5.28
CA ALA A 118 -1.37 0.41 4.84
C ALA A 118 -1.56 1.90 4.51
N LEU A 119 -1.04 2.79 5.34
CA LEU A 119 -1.09 4.23 5.11
C LEU A 119 -0.31 4.62 3.83
N SER A 120 0.89 4.07 3.65
CA SER A 120 1.70 4.30 2.45
C SER A 120 0.97 3.84 1.19
N LEU A 121 0.32 2.69 1.25
CA LEU A 121 -0.50 2.17 0.15
C LEU A 121 -1.72 3.05 -0.15
N ALA A 122 -2.40 3.54 0.88
CA ALA A 122 -3.53 4.46 0.73
C ALA A 122 -3.11 5.76 0.01
N ILE A 123 -1.98 6.34 0.39
CA ILE A 123 -1.43 7.54 -0.26
C ILE A 123 -1.06 7.24 -1.72
N LEU A 124 -0.44 6.08 -1.99
CA LEU A 124 -0.13 5.63 -3.35
C LEU A 124 -1.36 5.57 -4.25
N ILE A 125 -2.44 4.98 -3.75
CA ILE A 125 -3.70 4.81 -4.49
C ILE A 125 -4.35 6.18 -4.74
N ILE A 126 -4.44 7.03 -3.73
CA ILE A 126 -5.05 8.36 -3.86
C ILE A 126 -4.26 9.23 -4.84
N TYR A 127 -2.95 9.24 -4.72
CA TYR A 127 -2.10 10.03 -5.60
C TYR A 127 -2.11 9.50 -7.04
N GLY A 128 -2.08 8.18 -7.23
CA GLY A 128 -2.18 7.54 -8.53
C GLY A 128 -3.52 7.80 -9.21
N SER A 129 -4.64 7.75 -8.47
CA SER A 129 -5.98 8.00 -9.00
C SER A 129 -6.24 9.47 -9.33
N SER A 130 -5.55 10.41 -8.68
CA SER A 130 -5.73 11.85 -8.94
C SER A 130 -5.10 12.32 -10.25
N LYS A 131 -4.26 11.49 -10.86
CA LYS A 131 -3.54 11.80 -12.12
C LYS A 131 -4.08 11.05 -13.34
N SER A 132 -5.03 10.16 -13.16
CA SER A 132 -5.78 9.49 -14.24
C SER A 132 -7.06 10.24 -14.51
#